data_ecf74f319cb6bb4376d83e07c1823da1
#
_entry.id   ecf74f319cb6bb4376d83e07c1823da1
#
_cell.length_a   1.000
_cell.length_b   1.000
_cell.length_c   1.000
_cell.angle_alpha   90.00
_cell.angle_beta   90.00
_cell.angle_gamma   90.00
#
_symmetry.space_group_name_H-M   'P 1'
#
loop_
_entity.id
_entity.type
_entity.pdbx_description
1 polymer ?
#
loop_
_entity_poly.entity_id
_entity_poly.type
_entity_poly.pdbx_seq_one_letter_code
_entity_poly.pdbx_strand_id
1 'polypeptide(L)'
;MTMSQDTPRRTRLAEARQARINRPEVAATYEQTRLRYELGEAVRLRREELGWSQRQLAERAGMSQPGVARFEAGGTNPTLPLLERLAQALGLTLNVSLGPQRRSA
;
A
#
# COMPACT_ATOMS: atom_id res chain seq x y z
N MET A 1 9.05 43.02 4.54
CA MET A 1 9.09 42.30 4.78
C MET A 1 8.97 41.60 4.60
N THR A 2 9.45 41.34 4.64
CA THR A 2 9.26 40.35 4.21
C THR A 2 8.74 39.44 5.06
N MET A 3 7.62 39.07 4.82
CA MET A 3 6.94 38.18 5.57
C MET A 3 7.60 36.93 5.76
N SER A 4 8.21 36.42 4.76
CA SER A 4 8.83 35.11 4.84
C SER A 4 9.96 35.10 5.84
N GLN A 5 10.57 36.20 6.09
CA GLN A 5 11.64 36.25 7.05
C GLN A 5 11.13 36.09 8.46
N ASP A 6 9.91 36.51 8.69
CA ASP A 6 9.33 36.44 10.00
C ASP A 6 8.54 35.17 10.21
N THR A 7 8.42 34.34 9.18
CA THR A 7 7.65 33.07 9.27
C THR A 7 8.40 32.09 10.14
N PRO A 8 7.78 31.57 11.18
CA PRO A 8 8.43 30.58 12.01
C PRO A 8 8.81 29.35 11.18
N ARG A 9 9.93 28.76 11.55
CA ARG A 9 10.42 27.59 10.87
C ARG A 9 9.37 26.50 10.81
N ARG A 10 8.65 26.31 11.92
CA ARG A 10 7.61 25.33 12.01
C ARG A 10 6.51 25.57 10.97
N THR A 11 6.11 26.79 10.78
CA THR A 11 5.08 27.15 9.81
C THR A 11 5.56 26.90 8.40
N ARG A 12 6.81 27.20 8.11
CA ARG A 12 7.37 26.95 6.79
C ARG A 12 7.39 25.46 6.47
N LEU A 13 7.76 24.65 7.46
CA LEU A 13 7.77 23.21 7.28
C LEU A 13 6.37 22.68 7.03
N ALA A 14 5.39 23.20 7.74
CA ALA A 14 4.01 22.79 7.56
C ALA A 14 3.51 23.16 6.16
N GLU A 15 3.85 24.38 5.71
CA GLU A 15 3.45 24.82 4.38
C GLU A 15 4.13 24.00 3.30
N ALA A 16 5.41 23.71 3.46
CA ALA A 16 6.13 22.89 2.51
C ALA A 16 5.57 21.48 2.45
N ARG A 17 5.19 20.94 3.61
CA ARG A 17 4.60 19.63 3.69
C ARG A 17 3.24 19.60 2.99
N GLN A 18 2.42 20.62 3.21
CA GLN A 18 1.11 20.71 2.59
C GLN A 18 1.24 20.86 1.07
N ALA A 19 2.17 21.69 0.62
CA ALA A 19 2.41 21.87 -0.81
C ALA A 19 2.85 20.56 -1.44
N ARG A 20 3.68 19.79 -0.73
CA ARG A 20 4.15 18.50 -1.21
C ARG A 20 3.00 17.51 -1.32
N ILE A 21 2.14 17.49 -0.34
CA ILE A 21 0.98 16.58 -0.33
C ILE A 21 0.05 16.88 -1.49
N ASN A 22 -0.06 18.12 -1.89
CA ASN A 22 -0.94 18.53 -2.98
C ASN A 22 -0.37 18.29 -4.37
N ARG A 23 0.87 17.88 -4.47
CA ARG A 23 1.48 17.59 -5.77
C ARG A 23 1.00 16.24 -6.27
N PRO A 24 0.79 16.09 -7.59
CA PRO A 24 0.31 14.81 -8.14
C PRO A 24 1.20 13.63 -7.80
N GLU A 25 2.53 13.79 -7.81
CA GLU A 25 3.41 12.67 -7.52
C GLU A 25 3.35 12.25 -6.05
N VAL A 26 3.10 13.19 -5.15
CA VAL A 26 2.95 12.86 -3.73
C VAL A 26 1.62 12.16 -3.49
N ALA A 27 0.55 12.67 -4.14
CA ALA A 27 -0.75 12.03 -4.04
C ALA A 27 -0.70 10.61 -4.58
N ALA A 28 0.02 10.39 -5.70
CA ALA A 28 0.18 9.06 -6.26
C ALA A 28 0.94 8.15 -5.29
N THR A 29 1.95 8.69 -4.58
CA THR A 29 2.70 7.91 -3.60
C THR A 29 1.80 7.49 -2.43
N TYR A 30 0.93 8.38 -1.98
CA TYR A 30 -0.03 8.05 -0.93
C TYR A 30 -0.98 6.96 -1.37
N GLU A 31 -1.49 7.04 -2.60
CA GLU A 31 -2.37 6.03 -3.14
C GLU A 31 -1.67 4.67 -3.24
N GLN A 32 -0.42 4.66 -3.68
CA GLN A 32 0.35 3.43 -3.76
C GLN A 32 0.55 2.81 -2.38
N THR A 33 0.85 3.62 -1.38
CA THR A 33 1.03 3.15 -0.02
C THR A 33 -0.26 2.58 0.53
N ARG A 34 -1.38 3.28 0.29
CA ARG A 34 -2.69 2.82 0.73
C ARG A 34 -3.05 1.49 0.10
N LEU A 35 -2.81 1.35 -1.20
CA LEU A 35 -3.09 0.11 -1.91
C LEU A 35 -2.27 -1.05 -1.37
N ARG A 36 -0.99 -0.80 -1.07
CA ARG A 36 -0.15 -1.84 -0.49
C ARG A 36 -0.68 -2.31 0.86
N TYR A 37 -1.11 -1.38 1.69
CA TYR A 37 -1.69 -1.72 2.98
C TYR A 37 -2.99 -2.49 2.83
N GLU A 38 -3.86 -2.06 1.93
CA GLU A 38 -5.12 -2.73 1.69
C GLU A 38 -4.93 -4.14 1.17
N LEU A 39 -4.00 -4.31 0.23
CA LEU A 39 -3.70 -5.64 -0.31
C LEU A 39 -3.08 -6.54 0.76
N GLY A 40 -2.16 -5.99 1.55
CA GLY A 40 -1.55 -6.75 2.64
C GLY A 40 -2.58 -7.20 3.65
N GLU A 41 -3.52 -6.32 3.99
CA GLU A 41 -4.56 -6.66 4.94
C GLU A 41 -5.53 -7.69 4.37
N ALA A 42 -5.88 -7.58 3.08
CA ALA A 42 -6.76 -8.56 2.44
C ALA A 42 -6.13 -9.96 2.47
N VAL A 43 -4.83 -10.03 2.21
CA VAL A 43 -4.11 -11.31 2.28
C VAL A 43 -4.10 -11.84 3.71
N ARG A 44 -3.79 -10.99 4.69
CA ARG A 44 -3.74 -11.40 6.08
C ARG A 44 -5.10 -11.92 6.55
N LEU A 45 -6.16 -11.19 6.27
CA LEU A 45 -7.50 -11.57 6.70
C LEU A 45 -7.91 -12.91 6.11
N ARG A 46 -7.65 -13.09 4.81
CA ARG A 46 -8.00 -14.36 4.19
C ARG A 46 -7.17 -15.52 4.73
N ARG A 47 -5.89 -15.27 4.97
CA ARG A 47 -5.01 -16.27 5.57
C ARG A 47 -5.54 -16.69 6.94
N GLU A 48 -5.95 -15.70 7.74
CA GLU A 48 -6.49 -15.98 9.08
C GLU A 48 -7.81 -16.73 9.01
N GLU A 49 -8.67 -16.39 8.05
CA GLU A 49 -9.90 -17.12 7.84
C GLU A 49 -9.64 -18.59 7.56
N LEU A 50 -8.57 -18.88 6.83
CA LEU A 50 -8.22 -20.25 6.50
C LEU A 50 -7.47 -20.96 7.63
N GLY A 51 -7.16 -20.23 8.70
CA GLY A 51 -6.44 -20.79 9.84
C GLY A 51 -4.97 -21.04 9.55
N TRP A 52 -4.39 -20.34 8.58
CA TRP A 52 -3.00 -20.57 8.20
C TRP A 52 -2.06 -19.59 8.87
N SER A 53 -0.85 -20.08 9.15
CA SER A 53 0.25 -19.21 9.56
C SER A 53 0.84 -18.53 8.32
N GLN A 54 1.66 -17.50 8.55
CA GLN A 54 2.39 -16.88 7.45
C GLN A 54 3.30 -17.90 6.74
N ARG A 55 3.87 -18.81 7.51
CA ARG A 55 4.72 -19.85 6.95
C ARG A 55 3.94 -20.78 6.03
N GLN A 56 2.74 -21.15 6.43
CA GLN A 56 1.90 -22.00 5.61
C GLN A 56 1.50 -21.33 4.31
N LEU A 57 1.15 -20.05 4.38
CA LEU A 57 0.85 -19.30 3.16
C LEU A 57 2.09 -19.20 2.27
N ALA A 58 3.25 -18.93 2.88
CA ALA A 58 4.50 -18.84 2.12
C ALA A 58 4.76 -20.12 1.33
N GLU A 59 4.61 -21.27 1.96
CA GLU A 59 4.79 -22.55 1.30
C GLU A 59 3.83 -22.72 0.12
N ARG A 60 2.58 -22.36 0.31
CA ARG A 60 1.56 -22.53 -0.74
C ARG A 60 1.71 -21.52 -1.87
N ALA A 61 2.23 -20.32 -1.57
CA ALA A 61 2.39 -19.28 -2.57
C ALA A 61 3.78 -19.28 -3.22
N GLY A 62 4.67 -20.17 -2.78
CA GLY A 62 6.02 -20.20 -3.32
C GLY A 62 6.81 -18.97 -2.92
N MET A 63 6.60 -18.50 -1.70
CA MET A 63 7.28 -17.33 -1.14
C MET A 63 8.03 -17.71 0.12
N SER A 64 8.90 -16.81 0.58
CA SER A 64 9.50 -16.98 1.90
C SER A 64 8.55 -16.42 2.95
N GLN A 65 8.67 -16.91 4.18
CA GLN A 65 7.85 -16.39 5.28
C GLN A 65 8.11 -14.90 5.52
N PRO A 66 9.36 -14.41 5.53
CA PRO A 66 9.58 -12.97 5.62
C PRO A 66 8.96 -12.20 4.46
N GLY A 67 8.87 -12.80 3.28
CA GLY A 67 8.21 -12.18 2.13
C GLY A 67 6.71 -12.00 2.36
N VAL A 68 6.06 -13.01 2.92
CA VAL A 68 4.64 -12.92 3.28
C VAL A 68 4.45 -11.85 4.36
N ALA A 69 5.29 -11.88 5.39
CA ALA A 69 5.21 -10.91 6.48
C ALA A 69 5.33 -9.48 5.96
N ARG A 70 6.29 -9.25 5.05
CA ARG A 70 6.50 -7.93 4.47
C ARG A 70 5.31 -7.52 3.61
N PHE A 71 4.76 -8.45 2.84
CA PHE A 71 3.59 -8.16 2.01
C PHE A 71 2.40 -7.78 2.88
N GLU A 72 2.13 -8.53 3.93
CA GLU A 72 1.00 -8.26 4.82
C GLU A 72 1.15 -6.94 5.55
N ALA A 73 2.38 -6.51 5.79
CA ALA A 73 2.65 -5.23 6.45
C ALA A 73 2.60 -4.04 5.47
N GLY A 74 2.35 -4.28 4.19
CA GLY A 74 2.30 -3.21 3.20
C GLY A 74 3.65 -2.77 2.71
N GLY A 75 4.69 -3.57 2.94
CA GLY A 75 6.07 -3.22 2.59
C GLY A 75 6.55 -3.73 1.24
N THR A 76 5.67 -4.33 0.46
CA THR A 76 6.04 -4.89 -0.84
C THR A 76 5.32 -4.15 -1.95
N ASN A 77 6.06 -3.82 -3.00
CA ASN A 77 5.45 -3.27 -4.20
C ASN A 77 4.87 -4.43 -4.99
N PRO A 78 3.54 -4.57 -5.07
CA PRO A 78 2.94 -5.75 -5.66
C PRO A 78 3.08 -5.76 -7.18
N THR A 79 3.34 -6.95 -7.72
CA THR A 79 3.33 -7.17 -9.16
C THR A 79 2.16 -8.09 -9.48
N LEU A 80 1.69 -8.07 -10.71
CA LEU A 80 0.59 -8.95 -11.09
C LEU A 80 0.92 -10.43 -10.87
N PRO A 81 2.10 -10.92 -11.26
CA PRO A 81 2.43 -12.32 -10.99
C PRO A 81 2.41 -12.66 -9.50
N LEU A 82 2.89 -11.76 -8.65
CA LEU A 82 2.88 -12.00 -7.21
C LEU A 82 1.45 -12.04 -6.68
N LEU A 83 0.61 -11.10 -7.12
CA LEU A 83 -0.78 -11.07 -6.71
C LEU A 83 -1.53 -12.31 -7.16
N GLU A 84 -1.25 -12.78 -8.37
CA GLU A 84 -1.87 -14.01 -8.88
C GLU A 84 -1.47 -15.22 -8.05
N ARG A 85 -0.20 -15.32 -7.67
CA ARG A 85 0.27 -16.41 -6.85
C ARG A 85 -0.40 -16.42 -5.48
N LEU A 86 -0.51 -15.26 -4.86
CA LEU A 86 -1.17 -15.14 -3.56
C LEU A 86 -2.66 -15.46 -3.68
N ALA A 87 -3.31 -14.92 -4.69
CA ALA A 87 -4.74 -15.19 -4.91
C ALA A 87 -4.98 -16.68 -5.09
N GLN A 88 -4.18 -17.32 -5.92
CA GLN A 88 -4.32 -18.73 -6.19
C GLN A 88 -4.11 -19.56 -4.92
N ALA A 89 -3.10 -19.25 -4.15
CA ALA A 89 -2.83 -19.95 -2.90
C ALA A 89 -3.97 -19.80 -1.90
N LEU A 90 -4.61 -18.62 -1.89
CA LEU A 90 -5.69 -18.32 -0.94
C LEU A 90 -7.08 -18.69 -1.45
N GLY A 91 -7.19 -19.24 -2.66
CA GLY A 91 -8.47 -19.56 -3.23
C GLY A 91 -9.28 -18.34 -3.62
N LEU A 92 -8.61 -17.26 -3.98
CA LEU A 92 -9.23 -16.01 -4.38
C LEU A 92 -9.03 -15.76 -5.86
N THR A 93 -9.87 -14.91 -6.43
CA THR A 93 -9.73 -14.46 -7.81
C THR A 93 -9.15 -13.04 -7.80
N LEU A 94 -8.11 -12.82 -8.58
CA LEU A 94 -7.54 -11.48 -8.73
C LEU A 94 -8.36 -10.71 -9.77
N ASN A 95 -8.88 -9.56 -9.37
CA ASN A 95 -9.58 -8.65 -10.27
C ASN A 95 -8.85 -7.33 -10.31
N VAL A 96 -8.49 -6.91 -11.52
CA VAL A 96 -7.81 -5.63 -11.72
C VAL A 96 -8.61 -4.86 -12.77
N SER A 97 -8.89 -3.61 -12.48
CA SER A 97 -9.63 -2.79 -13.43
C SER A 97 -9.09 -1.37 -13.40
N LEU A 98 -9.26 -0.70 -14.51
CA LEU A 98 -8.95 0.71 -14.62
C LEU A 98 -10.28 1.43 -14.90
N GLY A 99 -10.59 2.35 -14.02
CA GLY A 99 -11.84 3.10 -14.14
C GLY A 99 -11.58 4.59 -14.19
N PRO A 100 -12.64 5.38 -14.32
CA PRO A 100 -12.47 6.82 -14.30
C PRO A 100 -11.92 7.27 -12.96
N GLN A 101 -11.11 8.32 -13.01
CA GLN A 101 -10.51 8.86 -11.81
C GLN A 101 -11.58 9.42 -10.88
N ARG A 102 -11.48 9.09 -9.60
CA ARG A 102 -12.43 9.62 -8.64
C ARG A 102 -12.12 11.07 -8.38
N ARG A 103 -13.18 11.88 -8.36
CA ARG A 103 -13.02 13.27 -7.96
C ARG A 103 -13.08 13.34 -6.46
N SER A 104 -12.24 14.21 -5.91
CA SER A 104 -12.33 14.50 -4.50
C SER A 104 -13.64 15.19 -4.22
N ALA A 105 -14.31 14.74 -3.24
CA ALA A 105 -15.58 15.36 -2.87
C ALA A 105 -15.34 16.69 -2.19
#